data_d5611adb5b9b74bb5ee8944144827b86
#
_entry.id   d5611adb5b9b74bb5ee8944144827b86
#
_cell.length_a   1.000
_cell.length_b   1.000
_cell.length_c   1.000
_cell.angle_alpha   90.00
_cell.angle_beta   90.00
_cell.angle_gamma   90.00
#
_symmetry.space_group_name_H-M   'P 1'
#
loop_
_entity.id
_entity.type
_entity.pdbx_description
1 polymer ?
#
loop_
_entity_poly.entity_id
_entity_poly.type
_entity_poly.pdbx_seq_one_letter_code
_entity_poly.pdbx_strand_id
1 'polypeptide(L)'
;AGMNFFDGQGILVREDAYPAAASGNSASALDGAKICVGIGTTTEGNMVDWFDSRNIGFTSVPVADAAEATAKFIDGSCDAFTGDMSAMVAKKWQLDGDGSMNGVAIWIASELMSKEPLGAATRDMDSDFKDVVAWVWYGMVTAEENGVTAANAADMAAAACDGSDPGVCRLLTENLGLGTATNPLAGDWMQ
;
A
#
# COMPACT_ATOMS: atom_id res chain seq x y z
N ALA A 1 -11.69 12.36 3.54
CA ALA A 1 -11.74 11.63 2.28
C ALA A 1 -12.08 10.17 2.56
N GLY A 2 -12.58 9.43 1.55
CA GLY A 2 -12.89 8.01 1.69
C GLY A 2 -11.63 7.13 1.72
N MET A 3 -11.82 5.82 1.94
CA MET A 3 -10.75 4.84 1.82
C MET A 3 -10.30 4.72 0.35
N ASN A 4 -8.99 4.71 0.16
CA ASN A 4 -8.38 4.68 -1.17
C ASN A 4 -7.70 3.34 -1.45
N PHE A 5 -7.28 2.63 -0.39
CA PHE A 5 -6.52 1.40 -0.51
C PHE A 5 -6.77 0.51 0.70
N PHE A 6 -6.88 -0.80 0.48
CA PHE A 6 -6.95 -1.79 1.54
C PHE A 6 -5.62 -2.52 1.61
N ASP A 7 -4.89 -2.30 2.69
CA ASP A 7 -3.65 -3.01 2.99
C ASP A 7 -3.83 -3.88 4.25
N GLY A 8 -2.77 -4.47 4.67
CA GLY A 8 -2.64 -5.20 5.92
C GLY A 8 -1.17 -5.35 6.24
N GLN A 9 -0.84 -5.70 7.47
CA GLN A 9 0.53 -5.96 7.85
C GLN A 9 0.97 -7.34 7.37
N GLY A 10 2.06 -7.37 6.60
CA GLY A 10 2.72 -8.56 6.10
C GLY A 10 4.07 -8.81 6.77
N ILE A 11 4.68 -9.94 6.48
CA ILE A 11 6.01 -10.28 6.95
C ILE A 11 6.82 -10.93 5.84
N LEU A 12 8.01 -10.38 5.59
CA LEU A 12 9.02 -10.86 4.65
C LEU A 12 10.03 -11.69 5.42
N VAL A 13 10.39 -12.87 4.92
CA VAL A 13 11.16 -13.88 5.66
C VAL A 13 12.34 -14.36 4.83
N ARG A 14 13.46 -14.61 5.49
CA ARG A 14 14.68 -15.20 4.89
C ARG A 14 14.52 -16.72 4.80
N GLU A 15 14.73 -17.27 3.61
CA GLU A 15 14.63 -18.71 3.32
C GLU A 15 15.69 -19.54 4.05
N ASP A 16 16.88 -18.98 4.29
CA ASP A 16 17.98 -19.67 4.97
C ASP A 16 17.72 -19.85 6.48
N ALA A 17 16.94 -18.97 7.10
CA ALA A 17 16.55 -19.08 8.49
C ALA A 17 15.26 -19.90 8.67
N TYR A 18 14.26 -19.64 7.83
CA TYR A 18 12.93 -20.28 7.88
C TYR A 18 12.49 -20.69 6.47
N PRO A 19 12.72 -21.96 6.06
CA PRO A 19 12.39 -22.43 4.71
C PRO A 19 10.90 -22.40 4.41
N ALA A 20 10.51 -21.79 3.30
CA ALA A 20 9.13 -21.70 2.83
C ALA A 20 8.45 -23.08 2.67
N ALA A 21 9.19 -24.04 2.12
CA ALA A 21 8.70 -25.40 1.93
C ALA A 21 8.35 -26.12 3.25
N ALA A 22 9.09 -25.82 4.34
CA ALA A 22 8.83 -26.36 5.66
C ALA A 22 7.72 -25.63 6.41
N SER A 23 7.59 -24.31 6.16
CA SER A 23 6.60 -23.44 6.81
C SER A 23 5.24 -23.43 6.12
N GLY A 24 5.14 -23.90 4.89
CA GLY A 24 3.95 -23.74 4.05
C GLY A 24 3.65 -22.25 3.75
N ASN A 25 4.67 -21.39 3.75
CA ASN A 25 4.57 -19.93 3.68
C ASN A 25 3.73 -19.33 4.82
N SER A 26 3.72 -19.93 6.00
CA SER A 26 2.96 -19.44 7.15
C SER A 26 3.87 -18.76 8.16
N ALA A 27 3.47 -17.57 8.61
CA ALA A 27 4.11 -16.86 9.72
C ALA A 27 4.03 -17.64 11.05
N SER A 28 3.11 -18.61 11.16
CA SER A 28 3.00 -19.50 12.34
C SER A 28 4.22 -20.40 12.51
N ALA A 29 5.05 -20.57 11.50
CA ALA A 29 6.29 -21.34 11.58
C ALA A 29 7.51 -20.54 12.08
N LEU A 30 7.34 -19.27 12.42
CA LEU A 30 8.43 -18.37 12.80
C LEU A 30 8.74 -18.38 14.32
N ASP A 31 8.59 -19.53 14.97
CA ASP A 31 8.92 -19.66 16.39
C ASP A 31 10.42 -19.41 16.62
N GLY A 32 10.73 -18.49 17.52
CA GLY A 32 12.10 -18.07 17.83
C GLY A 32 12.70 -17.02 16.87
N ALA A 33 11.97 -16.59 15.84
CA ALA A 33 12.50 -15.66 14.84
C ALA A 33 12.85 -14.28 15.43
N LYS A 34 13.91 -13.68 14.91
CA LYS A 34 14.26 -12.26 15.12
C LYS A 34 13.57 -11.44 14.04
N ILE A 35 12.65 -10.57 14.43
CA ILE A 35 11.80 -9.83 13.50
C ILE A 35 12.09 -8.34 13.59
N CYS A 36 12.61 -7.76 12.50
CA CYS A 36 12.78 -6.32 12.37
C CYS A 36 11.43 -5.61 12.25
N VAL A 37 11.20 -4.57 13.06
CA VAL A 37 9.97 -3.77 13.08
C VAL A 37 10.25 -2.33 13.46
N GLY A 38 9.52 -1.38 12.88
CA GLY A 38 9.63 0.04 13.23
C GLY A 38 9.24 0.31 14.67
N ILE A 39 10.13 0.93 15.43
CA ILE A 39 9.92 1.22 16.85
C ILE A 39 8.73 2.18 17.07
N GLY A 40 7.88 1.88 18.04
CA GLY A 40 6.77 2.74 18.46
C GLY A 40 5.64 2.86 17.43
N THR A 41 5.55 1.93 16.50
CA THR A 41 4.50 1.89 15.47
C THR A 41 3.35 0.97 15.86
N THR A 42 2.21 1.15 15.21
CA THR A 42 1.09 0.20 15.29
C THR A 42 1.49 -1.18 14.76
N THR A 43 2.39 -1.23 13.79
CA THR A 43 2.99 -2.46 13.24
C THR A 43 3.68 -3.29 14.32
N GLU A 44 4.42 -2.64 15.24
CA GLU A 44 5.06 -3.31 16.38
C GLU A 44 4.01 -3.94 17.31
N GLY A 45 2.98 -3.17 17.67
CA GLY A 45 1.88 -3.66 18.51
C GLY A 45 1.14 -4.84 17.88
N ASN A 46 0.75 -4.71 16.61
CA ASN A 46 0.06 -5.78 15.87
C ASN A 46 0.90 -7.06 15.78
N MET A 47 2.22 -6.94 15.57
CA MET A 47 3.13 -8.08 15.56
C MET A 47 3.12 -8.81 16.91
N VAL A 48 3.27 -8.08 18.01
CA VAL A 48 3.22 -8.66 19.36
C VAL A 48 1.91 -9.40 19.59
N ASP A 49 0.78 -8.73 19.34
CA ASP A 49 -0.54 -9.33 19.54
C ASP A 49 -0.77 -10.58 18.67
N TRP A 50 -0.28 -10.54 17.43
CA TRP A 50 -0.47 -11.66 16.49
C TRP A 50 0.30 -12.91 16.93
N PHE A 51 1.58 -12.76 17.34
CA PHE A 51 2.43 -13.87 17.79
C PHE A 51 2.01 -14.38 19.17
N ASP A 52 1.76 -13.48 20.13
CA ASP A 52 1.37 -13.84 21.49
C ASP A 52 0.02 -14.58 21.52
N SER A 53 -0.97 -14.12 20.73
CA SER A 53 -2.27 -14.80 20.66
C SER A 53 -2.21 -16.23 20.15
N ARG A 54 -1.10 -16.59 19.50
CA ARG A 54 -0.84 -17.94 18.94
C ARG A 54 0.19 -18.73 19.72
N ASN A 55 0.71 -18.16 20.82
CA ASN A 55 1.79 -18.73 21.63
C ASN A 55 3.05 -19.06 20.82
N ILE A 56 3.41 -18.20 19.87
CA ILE A 56 4.62 -18.32 19.04
C ILE A 56 5.67 -17.38 19.62
N GLY A 57 6.81 -17.91 20.02
CA GLY A 57 7.92 -17.11 20.53
C GLY A 57 8.61 -16.31 19.40
N PHE A 58 9.06 -15.09 19.70
CA PHE A 58 9.85 -14.30 18.76
C PHE A 58 10.73 -13.31 19.52
N THR A 59 11.68 -12.70 18.80
CA THR A 59 12.50 -11.60 19.33
C THR A 59 12.25 -10.38 18.46
N SER A 60 11.65 -9.33 19.04
CA SER A 60 11.52 -8.04 18.38
C SER A 60 12.89 -7.38 18.22
N VAL A 61 13.20 -6.90 17.03
CA VAL A 61 14.40 -6.11 16.70
C VAL A 61 13.90 -4.74 16.22
N PRO A 62 13.74 -3.78 17.17
CA PRO A 62 13.25 -2.46 16.82
C PRO A 62 14.27 -1.71 15.97
N VAL A 63 13.78 -0.99 14.96
CA VAL A 63 14.56 -0.18 14.02
C VAL A 63 13.96 1.21 13.89
N ALA A 64 14.79 2.19 13.57
CA ALA A 64 14.35 3.57 13.43
C ALA A 64 13.58 3.81 12.13
N ASP A 65 13.96 3.12 11.05
CA ASP A 65 13.36 3.28 9.73
C ASP A 65 13.50 2.03 8.85
N ALA A 66 12.90 2.09 7.66
CA ALA A 66 12.92 1.00 6.68
C ALA A 66 14.32 0.73 6.09
N ALA A 67 15.22 1.71 6.10
CA ALA A 67 16.58 1.53 5.60
C ALA A 67 17.39 0.69 6.59
N GLU A 68 17.30 0.97 7.89
CA GLU A 68 17.91 0.16 8.94
C GLU A 68 17.34 -1.26 8.96
N ALA A 69 16.00 -1.41 8.84
CA ALA A 69 15.37 -2.72 8.75
C ALA A 69 15.92 -3.52 7.57
N THR A 70 16.01 -2.88 6.40
CA THR A 70 16.54 -3.53 5.18
C THR A 70 17.99 -3.98 5.37
N ALA A 71 18.85 -3.15 5.95
CA ALA A 71 20.24 -3.48 6.20
C ALA A 71 20.38 -4.70 7.13
N LYS A 72 19.66 -4.71 8.25
CA LYS A 72 19.64 -5.81 9.21
C LYS A 72 19.02 -7.10 8.64
N PHE A 73 18.07 -6.97 7.73
CA PHE A 73 17.49 -8.12 7.04
C PHE A 73 18.47 -8.72 6.03
N ILE A 74 19.21 -7.90 5.29
CA ILE A 74 20.23 -8.34 4.34
C ILE A 74 21.41 -9.04 5.06
N ASP A 75 21.90 -8.49 6.15
CA ASP A 75 23.06 -9.03 6.88
C ASP A 75 22.73 -10.22 7.80
N GLY A 76 21.44 -10.57 7.95
CA GLY A 76 20.97 -11.68 8.78
C GLY A 76 20.87 -11.36 10.28
N SER A 77 20.93 -10.09 10.69
CA SER A 77 20.62 -9.66 12.06
C SER A 77 19.14 -9.84 12.38
N CYS A 78 18.27 -9.82 11.36
CA CYS A 78 16.87 -10.20 11.42
C CYS A 78 16.59 -11.38 10.48
N ASP A 79 15.81 -12.35 10.94
CA ASP A 79 15.32 -13.49 10.17
C ASP A 79 14.10 -13.10 9.33
N ALA A 80 13.34 -12.09 9.80
CA ALA A 80 12.17 -11.56 9.16
C ALA A 80 12.07 -10.03 9.32
N PHE A 81 11.28 -9.40 8.44
CA PHE A 81 10.98 -7.98 8.45
C PHE A 81 9.48 -7.77 8.25
N THR A 82 8.83 -7.02 9.13
CA THR A 82 7.39 -6.77 9.06
C THR A 82 7.07 -5.30 8.78
N GLY A 83 6.02 -5.09 8.01
CA GLY A 83 5.48 -3.80 7.60
C GLY A 83 4.22 -3.99 6.77
N ASP A 84 3.75 -2.94 6.13
CA ASP A 84 2.60 -3.01 5.22
C ASP A 84 2.85 -4.06 4.12
N MET A 85 1.86 -4.88 3.82
CA MET A 85 1.98 -5.96 2.83
C MET A 85 2.42 -5.41 1.47
N SER A 86 1.85 -4.30 1.04
CA SER A 86 2.24 -3.64 -0.21
C SER A 86 3.73 -3.25 -0.21
N ALA A 87 4.24 -2.73 0.92
CA ALA A 87 5.64 -2.41 1.10
C ALA A 87 6.53 -3.66 1.13
N MET A 88 6.08 -4.76 1.76
CA MET A 88 6.81 -6.03 1.77
C MET A 88 6.92 -6.63 0.38
N VAL A 89 5.86 -6.57 -0.42
CA VAL A 89 5.87 -7.01 -1.83
C VAL A 89 6.87 -6.19 -2.65
N ALA A 90 6.83 -4.87 -2.54
CA ALA A 90 7.77 -3.98 -3.22
C ALA A 90 9.22 -4.23 -2.78
N LYS A 91 9.43 -4.42 -1.48
CA LYS A 91 10.76 -4.73 -0.92
C LYS A 91 11.28 -6.07 -1.41
N LYS A 92 10.44 -7.10 -1.43
CA LYS A 92 10.81 -8.41 -2.00
C LYS A 92 11.23 -8.28 -3.45
N TRP A 93 10.44 -7.60 -4.27
CA TRP A 93 10.77 -7.38 -5.67
C TRP A 93 12.11 -6.65 -5.86
N GLN A 94 12.38 -5.63 -5.05
CA GLN A 94 13.66 -4.91 -5.06
C GLN A 94 14.82 -5.83 -4.72
N LEU A 95 14.74 -6.55 -3.59
CA LEU A 95 15.83 -7.39 -3.07
C LEU A 95 16.11 -8.62 -3.95
N ASP A 96 15.07 -9.17 -4.59
CA ASP A 96 15.21 -10.25 -5.58
C ASP A 96 15.95 -9.75 -6.85
N GLY A 97 15.76 -8.47 -7.22
CA GLY A 97 16.31 -7.90 -8.45
C GLY A 97 17.70 -7.29 -8.33
N ASP A 98 18.07 -6.76 -7.15
CA ASP A 98 19.33 -6.02 -6.97
C ASP A 98 20.52 -6.88 -6.51
N GLY A 99 20.27 -8.15 -6.19
CA GLY A 99 21.30 -9.10 -5.76
C GLY A 99 21.85 -8.88 -4.34
N SER A 100 21.31 -7.95 -3.59
CA SER A 100 21.78 -7.59 -2.23
C SER A 100 21.64 -8.73 -1.22
N MET A 101 20.73 -9.68 -1.47
CA MET A 101 20.54 -10.86 -0.63
C MET A 101 21.62 -11.93 -0.79
N ASN A 102 22.63 -11.72 -1.66
CA ASN A 102 23.75 -12.64 -1.88
C ASN A 102 23.34 -14.10 -2.15
N GLY A 103 22.25 -14.30 -2.87
CA GLY A 103 21.71 -15.62 -3.21
C GLY A 103 20.79 -16.24 -2.16
N VAL A 104 20.55 -15.58 -1.05
CA VAL A 104 19.51 -15.99 -0.08
C VAL A 104 18.14 -15.67 -0.67
N ALA A 105 17.30 -16.69 -0.85
CA ALA A 105 15.93 -16.51 -1.25
C ALA A 105 15.10 -15.91 -0.10
N ILE A 106 14.03 -15.21 -0.46
CA ILE A 106 13.11 -14.59 0.49
C ILE A 106 11.67 -14.85 0.08
N TRP A 107 10.79 -14.96 1.06
CA TRP A 107 9.36 -15.21 0.83
C TRP A 107 8.49 -14.34 1.73
N ILE A 108 7.24 -14.17 1.37
CA ILE A 108 6.24 -13.43 2.14
C ILE A 108 5.26 -14.42 2.73
N ALA A 109 4.95 -14.27 4.02
CA ALA A 109 3.94 -15.09 4.67
C ALA A 109 2.54 -14.83 4.09
N SER A 110 1.73 -15.89 4.06
CA SER A 110 0.38 -15.84 3.48
C SER A 110 -0.63 -15.10 4.35
N GLU A 111 -0.35 -14.95 5.64
CA GLU A 111 -1.24 -14.29 6.58
C GLU A 111 -1.04 -12.77 6.59
N LEU A 112 -2.14 -12.06 6.81
CA LEU A 112 -2.13 -10.66 7.21
C LEU A 112 -2.28 -10.56 8.73
N MET A 113 -1.38 -9.82 9.38
CA MET A 113 -1.39 -9.62 10.84
C MET A 113 -2.37 -8.53 11.26
N SER A 114 -2.78 -7.65 10.34
CA SER A 114 -3.77 -6.60 10.55
C SER A 114 -4.61 -6.38 9.30
N LYS A 115 -5.65 -5.53 9.44
CA LYS A 115 -6.42 -4.99 8.32
C LYS A 115 -6.30 -3.48 8.38
N GLU A 116 -5.76 -2.88 7.33
CA GLU A 116 -5.41 -1.47 7.29
C GLU A 116 -6.12 -0.76 6.12
N PRO A 117 -7.32 -0.22 6.37
CA PRO A 117 -8.00 0.64 5.40
C PRO A 117 -7.31 2.00 5.36
N LEU A 118 -6.58 2.28 4.29
CA LEU A 118 -5.85 3.52 4.09
C LEU A 118 -6.69 4.56 3.37
N GLY A 119 -6.56 5.81 3.74
CA GLY A 119 -7.27 6.93 3.12
C GLY A 119 -6.47 8.22 3.19
N ALA A 120 -6.70 9.10 2.23
CA ALA A 120 -6.13 10.44 2.24
C ALA A 120 -6.70 11.26 3.39
N ALA A 121 -5.83 11.91 4.16
CA ALA A 121 -6.19 12.84 5.21
C ALA A 121 -6.00 14.28 4.73
N THR A 122 -6.93 15.15 5.08
CA THR A 122 -6.84 16.60 4.85
C THR A 122 -6.85 17.31 6.19
N ARG A 123 -6.48 18.62 6.19
CA ARG A 123 -6.51 19.44 7.40
C ARG A 123 -7.95 19.55 7.93
N ASP A 124 -8.10 19.57 9.24
CA ASP A 124 -9.38 19.88 9.87
C ASP A 124 -9.88 21.27 9.48
N MET A 125 -11.19 21.44 9.43
CA MET A 125 -11.88 22.69 9.06
C MET A 125 -11.63 23.15 7.61
N ASP A 126 -11.15 22.27 6.74
CA ASP A 126 -10.97 22.50 5.31
C ASP A 126 -11.87 21.54 4.51
N SER A 127 -13.19 21.75 4.62
CA SER A 127 -14.18 20.90 3.96
C SER A 127 -14.08 20.96 2.44
N ASP A 128 -13.76 22.14 1.89
CA ASP A 128 -13.69 22.34 0.44
C ASP A 128 -12.54 21.54 -0.17
N PHE A 129 -11.37 21.58 0.46
CA PHE A 129 -10.23 20.76 0.01
C PHE A 129 -10.47 19.27 0.23
N LYS A 130 -11.10 18.90 1.37
CA LYS A 130 -11.52 17.51 1.61
C LYS A 130 -12.44 17.00 0.48
N ASP A 131 -13.40 17.82 0.05
CA ASP A 131 -14.33 17.46 -1.02
C ASP A 131 -13.61 17.32 -2.37
N VAL A 132 -12.69 18.23 -2.70
CA VAL A 132 -11.83 18.08 -3.89
C VAL A 132 -11.09 16.73 -3.88
N VAL A 133 -10.39 16.40 -2.77
CA VAL A 133 -9.65 15.14 -2.65
C VAL A 133 -10.57 13.92 -2.81
N ALA A 134 -11.76 13.95 -2.18
CA ALA A 134 -12.71 12.85 -2.26
C ALA A 134 -13.26 12.67 -3.69
N TRP A 135 -13.66 13.76 -4.34
CA TRP A 135 -14.24 13.70 -5.68
C TRP A 135 -13.22 13.39 -6.76
N VAL A 136 -11.97 13.83 -6.62
CA VAL A 136 -10.89 13.38 -7.50
C VAL A 136 -10.74 11.86 -7.41
N TRP A 137 -10.74 11.30 -6.20
CA TRP A 137 -10.70 9.84 -6.04
C TRP A 137 -11.90 9.14 -6.69
N TYR A 138 -13.11 9.63 -6.45
CA TYR A 138 -14.31 9.04 -7.07
C TYR A 138 -14.27 9.18 -8.59
N GLY A 139 -13.76 10.29 -9.11
CA GLY A 139 -13.55 10.49 -10.54
C GLY A 139 -12.58 9.47 -11.13
N MET A 140 -11.47 9.18 -10.47
CA MET A 140 -10.51 8.15 -10.89
C MET A 140 -11.14 6.75 -10.94
N VAL A 141 -11.92 6.38 -9.91
CA VAL A 141 -12.65 5.10 -9.89
C VAL A 141 -13.68 5.03 -11.02
N THR A 142 -14.44 6.10 -11.23
CA THR A 142 -15.41 6.18 -12.33
C THR A 142 -14.74 6.11 -13.69
N ALA A 143 -13.57 6.74 -13.85
CA ALA A 143 -12.78 6.67 -15.06
C ALA A 143 -12.33 5.22 -15.37
N GLU A 144 -11.82 4.52 -14.35
CA GLU A 144 -11.41 3.11 -14.46
C GLU A 144 -12.61 2.22 -14.88
N GLU A 145 -13.77 2.39 -14.24
CA GLU A 145 -15.01 1.65 -14.57
C GLU A 145 -15.47 1.88 -16.00
N ASN A 146 -15.20 3.05 -16.57
CA ASN A 146 -15.53 3.38 -17.96
C ASN A 146 -14.37 3.14 -18.93
N GLY A 147 -13.28 2.51 -18.51
CA GLY A 147 -12.13 2.21 -19.37
C GLY A 147 -11.31 3.44 -19.78
N VAL A 148 -11.44 4.56 -19.06
CA VAL A 148 -10.63 5.76 -19.28
C VAL A 148 -9.24 5.55 -18.69
N THR A 149 -8.21 5.85 -19.48
CA THR A 149 -6.80 5.76 -19.09
C THR A 149 -6.07 7.04 -19.50
N ALA A 150 -4.90 7.29 -18.94
CA ALA A 150 -4.07 8.41 -19.36
C ALA A 150 -3.74 8.41 -20.88
N ALA A 151 -3.76 7.25 -21.52
CA ALA A 151 -3.46 7.12 -22.94
C ALA A 151 -4.65 7.47 -23.84
N ASN A 152 -5.89 7.36 -23.34
CA ASN A 152 -7.10 7.52 -24.17
C ASN A 152 -8.04 8.64 -23.68
N ALA A 153 -7.75 9.30 -22.56
CA ALA A 153 -8.67 10.26 -21.94
C ALA A 153 -9.08 11.40 -22.89
N ALA A 154 -8.13 11.99 -23.64
CA ALA A 154 -8.42 13.05 -24.58
C ALA A 154 -9.28 12.60 -25.76
N ASP A 155 -9.02 11.42 -26.32
CA ASP A 155 -9.80 10.84 -27.42
C ASP A 155 -11.21 10.46 -26.93
N MET A 156 -11.34 9.91 -25.72
CA MET A 156 -12.63 9.59 -25.12
C MET A 156 -13.43 10.84 -24.77
N ALA A 157 -12.80 11.92 -24.32
CA ALA A 157 -13.47 13.20 -24.10
C ALA A 157 -14.08 13.73 -25.40
N ALA A 158 -13.32 13.70 -26.50
CA ALA A 158 -13.81 14.13 -27.82
C ALA A 158 -14.96 13.26 -28.33
N ALA A 159 -14.86 11.94 -28.18
CA ALA A 159 -15.88 11.00 -28.65
C ALA A 159 -17.16 11.03 -27.80
N ALA A 160 -17.06 11.07 -26.45
CA ALA A 160 -18.21 11.02 -25.56
C ALA A 160 -19.09 12.27 -25.62
N CYS A 161 -18.52 13.42 -25.98
CA CYS A 161 -19.23 14.70 -26.02
C CYS A 161 -20.09 14.90 -27.29
N ASP A 162 -20.15 13.94 -28.18
CA ASP A 162 -21.14 13.92 -29.28
C ASP A 162 -22.54 13.51 -28.82
N GLY A 163 -22.69 13.15 -27.52
CA GLY A 163 -23.94 12.72 -26.90
C GLY A 163 -24.07 11.22 -26.69
N SER A 164 -23.07 10.43 -27.07
CA SER A 164 -23.08 8.97 -26.91
C SER A 164 -22.92 8.57 -25.44
N ASP A 165 -22.10 9.31 -24.67
CA ASP A 165 -21.90 9.10 -23.24
C ASP A 165 -21.79 10.44 -22.47
N PRO A 166 -22.94 11.03 -22.08
CA PRO A 166 -22.92 12.29 -21.35
C PRO A 166 -22.23 12.22 -19.97
N GLY A 167 -22.12 11.04 -19.38
CA GLY A 167 -21.45 10.82 -18.10
C GLY A 167 -19.94 10.98 -18.24
N VAL A 168 -19.34 10.26 -19.19
CA VAL A 168 -17.92 10.35 -19.50
C VAL A 168 -17.56 11.75 -20.04
N CYS A 169 -18.42 12.35 -20.88
CA CYS A 169 -18.21 13.73 -21.33
C CYS A 169 -18.05 14.70 -20.14
N ARG A 170 -18.99 14.71 -19.19
CA ARG A 170 -18.91 15.58 -18.01
C ARG A 170 -17.68 15.28 -17.16
N LEU A 171 -17.38 14.00 -16.93
CA LEU A 171 -16.22 13.59 -16.15
C LEU A 171 -14.91 14.17 -16.73
N LEU A 172 -14.78 14.17 -18.05
CA LEU A 172 -13.54 14.52 -18.73
C LEU A 172 -13.45 16.01 -19.16
N THR A 173 -14.56 16.77 -19.11
CA THR A 173 -14.59 18.14 -19.66
C THR A 173 -15.20 19.18 -18.73
N GLU A 174 -15.73 18.79 -17.56
CA GLU A 174 -16.35 19.70 -16.63
C GLU A 174 -15.66 19.66 -15.26
N ASN A 175 -15.65 20.77 -14.53
CA ASN A 175 -15.10 20.81 -13.18
C ASN A 175 -16.02 20.20 -12.11
N LEU A 176 -17.23 19.78 -12.46
CA LEU A 176 -18.22 19.15 -11.58
C LEU A 176 -18.56 19.99 -10.31
N GLY A 177 -18.35 21.30 -10.35
CA GLY A 177 -18.52 22.20 -9.20
C GLY A 177 -17.40 22.14 -8.17
N LEU A 178 -16.27 21.51 -8.49
CA LEU A 178 -15.13 21.40 -7.59
C LEU A 178 -14.27 22.67 -7.59
N GLY A 179 -13.64 22.93 -6.46
CA GLY A 179 -12.90 24.17 -6.21
C GLY A 179 -13.78 25.27 -5.62
N THR A 180 -13.27 26.50 -5.62
CA THR A 180 -13.99 27.66 -5.12
C THR A 180 -14.50 28.53 -6.28
N ALA A 181 -15.43 29.45 -6.00
CA ALA A 181 -15.92 30.40 -7.02
C ALA A 181 -14.80 31.26 -7.64
N THR A 182 -13.75 31.52 -6.88
CA THR A 182 -12.59 32.32 -7.32
C THR A 182 -11.42 31.46 -7.84
N ASN A 183 -11.43 30.17 -7.56
CA ASN A 183 -10.41 29.22 -7.99
C ASN A 183 -11.05 27.83 -8.27
N PRO A 184 -11.84 27.73 -9.35
CA PRO A 184 -12.46 26.44 -9.71
C PRO A 184 -11.39 25.47 -10.21
N LEU A 185 -11.66 24.17 -10.08
CA LEU A 185 -10.86 23.16 -10.72
C LEU A 185 -10.97 23.29 -12.25
N ALA A 186 -9.92 22.99 -12.99
CA ALA A 186 -9.97 23.01 -14.45
C ALA A 186 -11.01 22.00 -14.98
N GLY A 187 -11.65 22.30 -16.11
CA GLY A 187 -12.64 21.38 -16.69
C GLY A 187 -12.05 20.07 -17.20
N ASP A 188 -10.77 20.08 -17.54
CA ASP A 188 -9.99 18.94 -18.04
C ASP A 188 -9.14 18.24 -16.97
N TRP A 189 -9.49 18.42 -15.71
CA TRP A 189 -8.73 17.90 -14.57
C TRP A 189 -8.53 16.38 -14.54
N MET A 190 -9.34 15.63 -15.31
CA MET A 190 -9.25 14.16 -15.45
C MET A 190 -8.48 13.72 -16.71
N GLN A 191 -8.04 14.63 -17.55
CA GLN A 191 -7.25 14.37 -18.74
C GLN A 191 -5.75 14.45 -18.43
#